data_0d6f80c49f55597711b1aac1fffda843
#
_entry.id   0d6f80c49f55597711b1aac1fffda843
#
_cell.length_a   1.000
_cell.length_b   1.000
_cell.length_c   1.000
_cell.angle_alpha   90.00
_cell.angle_beta   90.00
_cell.angle_gamma   90.00
#
_symmetry.space_group_name_H-M   'P 1'
#
loop_
_entity.id
_entity.type
_entity.pdbx_description
1 polymer ?
#
loop_
_entity_poly.entity_id
_entity_poly.type
_entity_poly.pdbx_seq_one_letter_code
_entity_poly.pdbx_strand_id
1 'polypeptide(L)'
;PLHFILNNKYSDYQNNYNSFYRFFKYHDLYEICDRMHYCYQKFGSLESALKSTSGHTLVQRIQNLFIDINGIPKPEGNSACKRICMFLRWMIRQDKTVDFGIWESFSPSELIVPLDTHVHQIAKKCGITQRSTPDIKTAMEITDFMKQIFPGDPCLGDFALFGYGINNK
;
A
#
# COMPACT_ATOMS: atom_id res chain seq x y z
N PRO A 1 2.50 -17.46 -9.04
CA PRO A 1 2.22 -17.06 -7.64
C PRO A 1 0.91 -17.66 -7.12
N LEU A 2 -0.23 -17.47 -7.83
CA LEU A 2 -1.54 -17.94 -7.37
C LEU A 2 -1.57 -19.46 -7.14
N HIS A 3 -1.06 -20.27 -8.07
CA HIS A 3 -0.97 -21.71 -7.94
C HIS A 3 -0.15 -22.16 -6.70
N PHE A 4 0.88 -21.40 -6.33
CA PHE A 4 1.68 -21.65 -5.11
C PHE A 4 0.84 -21.45 -3.85
N ILE A 5 0.03 -20.40 -3.83
CA ILE A 5 -0.85 -20.07 -2.70
C ILE A 5 -1.99 -21.08 -2.61
N LEU A 6 -2.72 -21.33 -3.70
CA LEU A 6 -3.90 -22.20 -3.70
C LEU A 6 -3.58 -23.68 -3.43
N ASN A 7 -2.37 -24.13 -3.70
CA ASN A 7 -1.92 -25.50 -3.42
C ASN A 7 -1.10 -25.66 -2.14
N ASN A 8 -1.15 -24.66 -1.24
CA ASN A 8 -0.47 -24.67 0.06
C ASN A 8 1.04 -25.00 0.00
N LYS A 9 1.71 -24.65 -1.10
CA LYS A 9 3.15 -24.91 -1.28
C LYS A 9 4.05 -24.10 -0.34
N TYR A 10 3.46 -23.26 0.50
CA TYR A 10 4.11 -22.46 1.54
C TYR A 10 4.03 -23.10 2.94
N SER A 11 3.35 -24.26 3.09
CA SER A 11 3.14 -24.93 4.39
C SER A 11 4.44 -25.21 5.15
N ASP A 12 5.52 -25.54 4.43
CA ASP A 12 6.85 -25.80 5.02
C ASP A 12 7.48 -24.59 5.72
N TYR A 13 6.93 -23.39 5.48
CA TYR A 13 7.41 -22.15 6.11
C TYR A 13 6.77 -21.88 7.46
N GLN A 14 5.71 -22.59 7.85
CA GLN A 14 4.92 -22.35 9.07
C GLN A 14 5.79 -22.29 10.33
N ASN A 15 6.73 -23.21 10.48
CA ASN A 15 7.61 -23.28 11.66
C ASN A 15 9.05 -22.89 11.34
N ASN A 16 9.28 -22.16 10.24
CA ASN A 16 10.60 -21.74 9.82
C ASN A 16 10.86 -20.27 10.20
N TYR A 17 11.61 -20.06 11.27
CA TYR A 17 11.95 -18.74 11.80
C TYR A 17 13.32 -18.21 11.31
N ASN A 18 13.91 -18.85 10.31
CA ASN A 18 15.11 -18.34 9.67
C ASN A 18 14.81 -17.05 8.89
N SER A 19 15.82 -16.20 8.74
CA SER A 19 15.69 -14.96 7.96
C SER A 19 15.37 -15.27 6.50
N PHE A 20 14.35 -14.60 5.97
CA PHE A 20 13.98 -14.65 4.56
C PHE A 20 14.49 -13.42 3.81
N TYR A 21 14.16 -12.24 4.30
CA TYR A 21 14.57 -10.98 3.69
C TYR A 21 14.53 -9.83 4.71
N ARG A 22 15.65 -9.16 4.95
CA ARG A 22 15.78 -8.09 5.93
C ARG A 22 15.32 -8.57 7.32
N PHE A 23 14.24 -8.00 7.86
CA PHE A 23 13.65 -8.38 9.16
C PHE A 23 12.54 -9.44 9.04
N PHE A 24 12.19 -9.86 7.80
CA PHE A 24 11.19 -10.91 7.58
C PHE A 24 11.80 -12.31 7.71
N LYS A 25 11.03 -13.21 8.30
CA LYS A 25 11.28 -14.64 8.42
C LYS A 25 10.44 -15.43 7.42
N TYR A 26 10.75 -16.69 7.17
CA TYR A 26 9.90 -17.56 6.37
C TYR A 26 8.51 -17.75 6.98
N HIS A 27 8.42 -17.76 8.32
CA HIS A 27 7.13 -17.78 9.03
C HIS A 27 6.25 -16.57 8.66
N ASP A 28 6.82 -15.37 8.55
CA ASP A 28 6.05 -14.19 8.15
C ASP A 28 5.51 -14.34 6.71
N LEU A 29 6.29 -14.99 5.82
CA LEU A 29 5.82 -15.31 4.46
C LEU A 29 4.69 -16.33 4.48
N TYR A 30 4.76 -17.33 5.39
CA TYR A 30 3.67 -18.27 5.60
C TYR A 30 2.38 -17.54 5.97
N GLU A 31 2.41 -16.65 6.98
CA GLU A 31 1.23 -15.91 7.44
C GLU A 31 0.59 -15.06 6.33
N ILE A 32 1.41 -14.39 5.51
CA ILE A 32 0.92 -13.62 4.35
C ILE A 32 0.25 -14.55 3.33
N CYS A 33 0.89 -15.67 2.97
CA CYS A 33 0.35 -16.62 1.99
C CYS A 33 -0.94 -17.28 2.48
N ASP A 34 -1.00 -17.65 3.76
CA ASP A 34 -2.17 -18.25 4.39
C ASP A 34 -3.37 -17.29 4.40
N ARG A 35 -3.14 -16.02 4.75
CA ARG A 35 -4.16 -15.00 4.68
C ARG A 35 -4.63 -14.75 3.24
N MET A 36 -3.73 -14.76 2.26
CA MET A 36 -4.09 -14.65 0.85
C MET A 36 -4.90 -15.87 0.40
N HIS A 37 -4.51 -17.09 0.80
CA HIS A 37 -5.25 -18.31 0.52
C HIS A 37 -6.70 -18.20 1.05
N TYR A 38 -6.86 -17.81 2.31
CA TYR A 38 -8.18 -17.56 2.90
C TYR A 38 -9.01 -16.56 2.08
N CYS A 39 -8.38 -15.45 1.63
CA CYS A 39 -9.06 -14.45 0.80
C CYS A 39 -9.57 -15.05 -0.51
N TYR A 40 -8.75 -15.84 -1.19
CA TYR A 40 -9.16 -16.49 -2.44
C TYR A 40 -10.25 -17.53 -2.23
N GLN A 41 -10.14 -18.36 -1.19
CA GLN A 41 -11.17 -19.38 -0.90
C GLN A 41 -12.52 -18.77 -0.53
N LYS A 42 -12.52 -17.73 0.29
CA LYS A 42 -13.76 -17.14 0.80
C LYS A 42 -14.39 -16.12 -0.13
N PHE A 43 -13.59 -15.34 -0.83
CA PHE A 43 -14.05 -14.20 -1.61
C PHE A 43 -13.76 -14.29 -3.12
N GLY A 44 -13.04 -15.33 -3.54
CA GLY A 44 -12.63 -15.54 -4.93
C GLY A 44 -11.42 -14.71 -5.37
N SER A 45 -11.15 -13.57 -4.72
CA SER A 45 -10.00 -12.72 -5.02
C SER A 45 -9.63 -11.85 -3.82
N LEU A 46 -8.40 -11.30 -3.84
CA LEU A 46 -7.97 -10.32 -2.85
C LEU A 46 -8.75 -9.00 -2.98
N GLU A 47 -9.10 -8.61 -4.19
CA GLU A 47 -9.93 -7.42 -4.47
C GLU A 47 -11.30 -7.55 -3.82
N SER A 48 -11.98 -8.67 -4.02
CA SER A 48 -13.30 -8.94 -3.42
C SER A 48 -13.22 -9.03 -1.89
N ALA A 49 -12.16 -9.61 -1.34
CA ALA A 49 -11.90 -9.62 0.09
C ALA A 49 -11.76 -8.19 0.64
N LEU A 50 -10.99 -7.35 -0.03
CA LEU A 50 -10.79 -5.95 0.36
C LEU A 50 -12.09 -5.14 0.29
N LYS A 51 -12.91 -5.37 -0.75
CA LYS A 51 -14.23 -4.73 -0.90
C LYS A 51 -15.17 -5.06 0.27
N SER A 52 -15.07 -6.29 0.80
CA SER A 52 -15.87 -6.79 1.92
C SER A 52 -15.30 -6.40 3.29
N THR A 53 -14.08 -5.86 3.34
CA THR A 53 -13.42 -5.51 4.61
C THR A 53 -13.75 -4.06 5.00
N SER A 54 -14.09 -3.84 6.27
CA SER A 54 -14.37 -2.51 6.82
C SER A 54 -13.10 -1.65 6.92
N GLY A 55 -13.27 -0.33 6.81
CA GLY A 55 -12.20 0.67 6.95
C GLY A 55 -12.55 1.96 6.21
N HIS A 56 -12.15 3.10 6.76
CA HIS A 56 -12.42 4.42 6.18
C HIS A 56 -11.58 4.70 4.91
N THR A 57 -10.43 4.05 4.79
CA THR A 57 -9.54 4.13 3.63
C THR A 57 -9.17 2.74 3.14
N LEU A 58 -8.75 2.62 1.88
CA LEU A 58 -8.25 1.36 1.34
C LEU A 58 -7.03 0.84 2.11
N VAL A 59 -6.19 1.75 2.62
CA VAL A 59 -5.04 1.42 3.47
C VAL A 59 -5.52 0.72 4.75
N GLN A 60 -6.52 1.28 5.45
CA GLN A 60 -7.09 0.65 6.65
C GLN A 60 -7.75 -0.69 6.36
N ARG A 61 -8.41 -0.83 5.19
CA ARG A 61 -8.98 -2.12 4.80
C ARG A 61 -7.89 -3.19 4.61
N ILE A 62 -6.75 -2.87 3.99
CA ILE A 62 -5.60 -3.79 3.91
C ILE A 62 -5.06 -4.10 5.31
N GLN A 63 -4.90 -3.11 6.17
CA GLN A 63 -4.42 -3.33 7.54
C GLN A 63 -5.36 -4.25 8.33
N ASN A 64 -6.67 -4.07 8.22
CA ASN A 64 -7.68 -4.92 8.85
C ASN A 64 -7.70 -6.34 8.26
N LEU A 65 -7.55 -6.47 6.94
CA LEU A 65 -7.53 -7.75 6.27
C LEU A 65 -6.29 -8.59 6.65
N PHE A 66 -5.16 -7.93 6.87
CA PHE A 66 -3.87 -8.53 7.23
C PHE A 66 -3.45 -8.19 8.67
N ILE A 67 -4.44 -8.03 9.56
CA ILE A 67 -4.19 -7.68 10.95
C ILE A 67 -3.27 -8.72 11.63
N ASP A 68 -2.38 -8.22 12.49
CA ASP A 68 -1.39 -8.98 13.26
C ASP A 68 -0.29 -9.70 12.44
N ILE A 69 -0.26 -9.54 11.12
CA ILE A 69 0.82 -10.05 10.30
C ILE A 69 2.03 -9.10 10.38
N ASN A 70 3.21 -9.67 10.62
CA ASN A 70 4.46 -8.92 10.72
C ASN A 70 4.73 -8.10 9.44
N GLY A 71 5.10 -6.85 9.61
CA GLY A 71 5.35 -5.91 8.51
C GLY A 71 4.11 -5.15 8.01
N ILE A 72 2.91 -5.49 8.51
CA ILE A 72 1.68 -4.73 8.29
C ILE A 72 1.48 -3.80 9.51
N PRO A 73 1.55 -2.47 9.34
CA PRO A 73 1.30 -1.53 10.43
C PRO A 73 -0.14 -1.65 10.96
N LYS A 74 -0.32 -1.46 12.26
CA LYS A 74 -1.68 -1.49 12.86
C LYS A 74 -2.52 -0.31 12.36
N PRO A 75 -3.86 -0.49 12.21
CA PRO A 75 -4.77 0.56 11.72
C PRO A 75 -4.77 1.85 12.57
N GLU A 76 -4.53 1.71 13.87
CA GLU A 76 -4.46 2.82 14.83
C GLU A 76 -3.07 3.48 14.86
N GLY A 77 -2.10 2.92 14.15
CA GLY A 77 -0.72 3.41 14.11
C GLY A 77 -0.56 4.66 13.25
N ASN A 78 0.56 5.34 13.44
CA ASN A 78 0.89 6.57 12.69
C ASN A 78 1.74 6.31 11.44
N SER A 79 1.98 5.06 11.05
CA SER A 79 2.79 4.75 9.86
C SER A 79 2.18 5.34 8.61
N ALA A 80 3.00 5.98 7.77
CA ALA A 80 2.58 6.44 6.43
C ALA A 80 2.19 5.29 5.48
N CYS A 81 2.41 4.03 5.86
CA CYS A 81 2.00 2.83 5.12
C CYS A 81 2.46 2.81 3.65
N LYS A 82 3.64 3.39 3.35
CA LYS A 82 4.14 3.57 1.97
C LYS A 82 4.00 2.30 1.12
N ARG A 83 4.36 1.12 1.66
CA ARG A 83 4.30 -0.14 0.90
C ARG A 83 2.87 -0.52 0.53
N ILE A 84 1.92 -0.30 1.45
CA ILE A 84 0.49 -0.55 1.21
C ILE A 84 -0.02 0.44 0.16
N CYS A 85 0.32 1.73 0.29
CA CYS A 85 -0.07 2.76 -0.69
C CYS A 85 0.49 2.44 -2.09
N MET A 86 1.76 2.01 -2.19
CA MET A 86 2.38 1.57 -3.44
C MET A 86 1.69 0.35 -4.03
N PHE A 87 1.39 -0.66 -3.21
CA PHE A 87 0.68 -1.86 -3.65
C PHE A 87 -0.71 -1.51 -4.20
N LEU A 88 -1.49 -0.71 -3.46
CA LEU A 88 -2.81 -0.26 -3.91
C LEU A 88 -2.73 0.53 -5.21
N ARG A 89 -1.72 1.40 -5.35
CA ARG A 89 -1.48 2.16 -6.58
C ARG A 89 -1.25 1.22 -7.75
N TRP A 90 -0.37 0.24 -7.63
CA TRP A 90 -0.09 -0.73 -8.69
C TRP A 90 -1.31 -1.54 -9.09
N MET A 91 -2.18 -1.89 -8.15
CA MET A 91 -3.35 -2.73 -8.41
C MET A 91 -4.50 -1.95 -9.03
N ILE A 92 -4.69 -0.67 -8.66
CA ILE A 92 -5.89 0.12 -8.99
C ILE A 92 -5.62 1.09 -10.14
N ARG A 93 -4.46 1.77 -10.12
CA ARG A 93 -4.12 2.76 -11.13
C ARG A 93 -3.63 2.08 -12.40
N GLN A 94 -4.18 2.48 -13.54
CA GLN A 94 -3.75 1.96 -14.83
C GLN A 94 -2.85 2.97 -15.54
N ASP A 95 -1.63 2.55 -15.88
CA ASP A 95 -0.79 3.24 -16.84
C ASP A 95 -0.07 2.21 -17.75
N LYS A 96 0.63 2.71 -18.77
CA LYS A 96 1.24 1.81 -19.77
C LYS A 96 2.58 1.22 -19.34
N THR A 97 3.14 1.66 -18.21
CA THR A 97 4.56 1.42 -17.90
C THR A 97 4.85 0.91 -16.48
N VAL A 98 4.09 1.34 -15.49
CA VAL A 98 4.43 1.11 -14.07
C VAL A 98 3.31 0.42 -13.31
N ASP A 99 2.07 0.88 -13.45
CA ASP A 99 0.94 0.42 -12.65
C ASP A 99 0.10 -0.58 -13.45
N PHE A 100 -0.35 -1.67 -12.82
CA PHE A 100 -1.01 -2.79 -13.52
C PHE A 100 -2.50 -2.52 -13.78
N GLY A 101 -3.19 -1.82 -12.87
CA GLY A 101 -4.59 -1.47 -12.99
C GLY A 101 -5.52 -2.67 -13.20
N ILE A 102 -5.29 -3.75 -12.45
CA ILE A 102 -6.06 -5.00 -12.58
C ILE A 102 -7.25 -5.09 -11.62
N TRP A 103 -7.37 -4.14 -10.69
CA TRP A 103 -8.53 -4.02 -9.80
C TRP A 103 -9.49 -2.95 -10.32
N GLU A 104 -10.72 -3.36 -10.58
CA GLU A 104 -11.75 -2.53 -11.19
C GLU A 104 -12.77 -2.00 -10.16
N SER A 105 -12.79 -2.59 -8.95
CA SER A 105 -13.78 -2.23 -7.91
C SER A 105 -13.47 -0.93 -7.16
N PHE A 106 -12.32 -0.33 -7.39
CA PHE A 106 -11.83 0.87 -6.69
C PHE A 106 -11.40 1.95 -7.67
N SER A 107 -11.60 3.21 -7.28
CA SER A 107 -11.17 4.36 -8.08
C SER A 107 -9.76 4.82 -7.69
N PRO A 108 -8.93 5.27 -8.64
CA PRO A 108 -7.66 5.94 -8.32
C PRO A 108 -7.82 7.15 -7.39
N SER A 109 -8.99 7.80 -7.37
CA SER A 109 -9.32 8.90 -6.44
C SER A 109 -9.35 8.50 -4.96
N GLU A 110 -9.45 7.19 -4.66
CA GLU A 110 -9.42 6.65 -3.30
C GLU A 110 -7.99 6.38 -2.79
N LEU A 111 -6.99 6.50 -3.67
CA LEU A 111 -5.59 6.26 -3.34
C LEU A 111 -5.02 7.36 -2.44
N ILE A 112 -4.10 6.96 -1.58
CA ILE A 112 -3.26 7.85 -0.78
C ILE A 112 -1.88 7.90 -1.44
N VAL A 113 -1.33 9.10 -1.62
CA VAL A 113 0.01 9.32 -2.18
C VAL A 113 1.05 8.58 -1.33
N PRO A 114 1.87 7.70 -1.94
CA PRO A 114 2.89 6.95 -1.22
C PRO A 114 3.96 7.87 -0.65
N LEU A 115 3.93 8.09 0.66
CA LEU A 115 4.84 9.03 1.33
C LEU A 115 6.13 8.34 1.77
N ASP A 116 7.26 8.86 1.28
CA ASP A 116 8.58 8.58 1.82
C ASP A 116 9.29 9.87 2.27
N THR A 117 10.50 9.73 2.77
CA THR A 117 11.31 10.86 3.25
C THR A 117 11.58 11.88 2.13
N HIS A 118 11.77 11.41 0.89
CA HIS A 118 12.06 12.26 -0.24
C HIS A 118 10.83 13.08 -0.65
N VAL A 119 9.70 12.42 -0.88
CA VAL A 119 8.41 13.07 -1.19
C VAL A 119 8.02 14.05 -0.08
N HIS A 120 8.23 13.67 1.19
CA HIS A 120 7.98 14.56 2.33
C HIS A 120 8.83 15.85 2.28
N GLN A 121 10.13 15.72 2.03
CA GLN A 121 11.03 16.88 1.93
C GLN A 121 10.63 17.81 0.80
N ILE A 122 10.28 17.28 -0.37
CA ILE A 122 9.83 18.08 -1.50
C ILE A 122 8.49 18.75 -1.22
N ALA A 123 7.51 18.03 -0.66
CA ALA A 123 6.23 18.61 -0.26
C ALA A 123 6.39 19.78 0.72
N LYS A 124 7.33 19.67 1.67
CA LYS A 124 7.68 20.80 2.57
C LYS A 124 8.30 21.98 1.82
N LYS A 125 9.26 21.73 0.93
CA LYS A 125 9.88 22.80 0.12
C LYS A 125 8.86 23.52 -0.75
N CYS A 126 7.88 22.81 -1.27
CA CYS A 126 6.79 23.37 -2.07
C CYS A 126 5.66 24.02 -1.24
N GLY A 127 5.74 23.99 0.10
CA GLY A 127 4.72 24.56 0.98
C GLY A 127 3.41 23.74 1.04
N ILE A 128 3.41 22.50 0.54
CA ILE A 128 2.23 21.61 0.54
C ILE A 128 1.91 21.13 1.95
N THR A 129 2.93 20.92 2.78
CA THR A 129 2.77 20.56 4.18
C THR A 129 3.78 21.28 5.06
N GLN A 130 3.38 21.61 6.29
CA GLN A 130 4.26 22.13 7.34
C GLN A 130 4.63 21.07 8.39
N ARG A 131 4.06 19.87 8.27
CA ARG A 131 4.28 18.79 9.24
C ARG A 131 5.72 18.31 9.20
N SER A 132 6.30 18.06 10.37
CA SER A 132 7.69 17.56 10.50
C SER A 132 7.79 16.03 10.39
N THR A 133 6.71 15.30 10.65
CA THR A 133 6.69 13.83 10.72
C THR A 133 6.13 13.24 9.43
N PRO A 134 6.83 12.33 8.74
CA PRO A 134 6.31 11.64 7.57
C PRO A 134 5.40 10.46 8.01
N ASP A 135 4.23 10.80 8.52
CA ASP A 135 3.21 9.85 9.01
C ASP A 135 1.99 9.79 8.08
N ILE A 136 0.97 9.00 8.46
CA ILE A 136 -0.25 8.84 7.67
C ILE A 136 -1.02 10.17 7.55
N LYS A 137 -0.99 11.01 8.57
CA LYS A 137 -1.66 12.31 8.54
C LYS A 137 -1.01 13.23 7.51
N THR A 138 0.32 13.21 7.43
CA THR A 138 1.06 13.95 6.39
C THR A 138 0.80 13.39 5.00
N ALA A 139 0.72 12.06 4.85
CA ALA A 139 0.36 11.44 3.58
C ALA A 139 -1.05 11.86 3.13
N MET A 140 -2.01 11.92 4.04
CA MET A 140 -3.38 12.39 3.76
C MET A 140 -3.40 13.88 3.39
N GLU A 141 -2.70 14.74 4.11
CA GLU A 141 -2.62 16.18 3.81
C GLU A 141 -2.07 16.44 2.40
N ILE A 142 -0.99 15.73 2.03
CA ILE A 142 -0.42 15.80 0.67
C ILE A 142 -1.42 15.26 -0.36
N THR A 143 -2.11 14.16 -0.05
CA THR A 143 -3.13 13.57 -0.92
C THR A 143 -4.28 14.53 -1.17
N ASP A 144 -4.77 15.19 -0.13
CA ASP A 144 -5.88 16.16 -0.22
C ASP A 144 -5.48 17.40 -1.03
N PHE A 145 -4.23 17.86 -0.90
CA PHE A 145 -3.70 18.88 -1.79
C PHE A 145 -3.65 18.42 -3.26
N MET A 146 -3.15 17.18 -3.49
CA MET A 146 -3.07 16.64 -4.85
C MET A 146 -4.46 16.41 -5.47
N LYS A 147 -5.48 16.10 -4.69
CA LYS A 147 -6.87 15.99 -5.15
C LYS A 147 -7.44 17.32 -5.68
N GLN A 148 -6.95 18.45 -5.22
CA GLN A 148 -7.36 19.75 -5.77
C GLN A 148 -6.85 19.95 -7.20
N ILE A 149 -5.72 19.35 -7.54
CA ILE A 149 -5.08 19.45 -8.85
C ILE A 149 -5.50 18.29 -9.75
N PHE A 150 -5.55 17.08 -9.18
CA PHE A 150 -5.85 15.82 -9.86
C PHE A 150 -6.98 15.08 -9.13
N PRO A 151 -8.25 15.55 -9.21
CA PRO A 151 -9.35 14.99 -8.41
C PRO A 151 -9.64 13.52 -8.70
N GLY A 152 -9.36 13.06 -9.92
CA GLY A 152 -9.57 11.66 -10.33
C GLY A 152 -8.41 10.73 -9.96
N ASP A 153 -7.19 11.26 -9.72
CA ASP A 153 -5.99 10.47 -9.46
C ASP A 153 -4.91 11.28 -8.72
N PRO A 154 -4.96 11.39 -7.39
CA PRO A 154 -3.98 12.16 -6.63
C PRO A 154 -2.54 11.61 -6.73
N CYS A 155 -2.38 10.33 -7.13
CA CYS A 155 -1.06 9.73 -7.32
C CYS A 155 -0.31 10.25 -8.56
N LEU A 156 -0.96 10.98 -9.47
CA LEU A 156 -0.25 11.74 -10.51
C LEU A 156 0.69 12.78 -9.91
N GLY A 157 0.32 13.35 -8.76
CA GLY A 157 1.18 14.28 -8.03
C GLY A 157 2.46 13.65 -7.46
N ASP A 158 2.45 12.35 -7.15
CA ASP A 158 3.65 11.63 -6.69
C ASP A 158 4.76 11.65 -7.75
N PHE A 159 4.42 11.40 -9.01
CA PHE A 159 5.37 11.49 -10.12
C PHE A 159 5.92 12.91 -10.31
N ALA A 160 5.08 13.92 -10.14
CA ALA A 160 5.50 15.31 -10.26
C ALA A 160 6.48 15.71 -9.13
N LEU A 161 6.16 15.35 -7.88
CA LEU A 161 7.04 15.61 -6.72
C LEU A 161 8.36 14.83 -6.85
N PHE A 162 8.31 13.56 -7.24
CA PHE A 162 9.50 12.75 -7.44
C PHE A 162 10.41 13.31 -8.56
N GLY A 163 9.82 13.65 -9.72
CA GLY A 163 10.55 14.23 -10.86
C GLY A 163 11.19 15.59 -10.52
N TYR A 164 10.45 16.45 -9.81
CA TYR A 164 10.99 17.73 -9.33
C TYR A 164 12.18 17.52 -8.39
N GLY A 165 12.10 16.56 -7.47
CA GLY A 165 13.15 16.30 -6.50
C GLY A 165 14.42 15.69 -7.10
N ILE A 166 14.34 14.95 -8.22
CA ILE A 166 15.52 14.44 -8.93
C ILE A 166 16.24 15.58 -9.65
N ASN A 167 15.49 16.48 -10.30
CA ASN A 167 16.05 17.52 -11.15
C ASN A 167 16.57 18.75 -10.38
N ASN A 168 16.29 18.86 -9.08
CA ASN A 168 16.68 20.00 -8.24
C ASN A 168 17.53 19.58 -7.02
N LYS A 169 18.38 18.56 -7.19
CA LYS A 169 19.42 18.20 -6.22
C LYS A 169 20.65 19.06 -6.36
#